data_58f44ca5eb49abfd0b2ab392f5f1b002
#
_entry.id   58f44ca5eb49abfd0b2ab392f5f1b002
#
_cell.length_a   1.000
_cell.length_b   1.000
_cell.length_c   1.000
_cell.angle_alpha   90.00
_cell.angle_beta   90.00
_cell.angle_gamma   90.00
#
_symmetry.space_group_name_H-M   'P 1'
#
loop_
_entity.id
_entity.type
_entity.pdbx_description
1 polymer ?
#
loop_
_entity_poly.entity_id
_entity_poly.type
_entity_poly.pdbx_seq_one_letter_code
_entity_poly.pdbx_strand_id
1 'polypeptide(L)'
;MHARAVATASTALVLGTAALLLATSGARADAAAEPPAVIAHRGASAYAPENTLAAIDKAAELGIDWVENDVQRTKDGELVVLHDDSLARTTDVEDVFPGRAPWKVKDFTAAEIARLDAGSWFDPAYAGARVPTLQQYVRHVEHHHQKLLLEIKNPGLYDGIERETLKVLANEGWLDRGHVAGRLIVQSFSADSIRTVHEAKPDVKTGFLGTPSVADLQEYARFTDQINPSHLGVSTGYVSAVHGFTGPHGKPLEVFTWTVDDAQTARRVAGYGVDGIITNKPDVVRDAVERS
;
A
#
# COMPACT_ATOMS: atom_id res chain seq x y z
N MET A 1 -85.00 -44.39 35.52
CA MET A 1 -84.57 -45.32 34.45
C MET A 1 -83.13 -44.99 34.08
N HIS A 2 -82.25 -45.91 34.41
CA HIS A 2 -80.79 -45.67 34.34
C HIS A 2 -80.25 -46.24 33.08
N ALA A 3 -79.54 -45.44 32.27
CA ALA A 3 -78.77 -45.93 31.15
C ALA A 3 -77.26 -45.71 31.48
N ARG A 4 -76.52 -46.83 31.58
CA ARG A 4 -75.08 -46.89 31.78
C ARG A 4 -74.40 -46.74 30.42
N ALA A 5 -73.43 -45.81 30.29
CA ALA A 5 -72.53 -45.71 29.19
C ALA A 5 -71.28 -46.51 29.48
N VAL A 6 -70.88 -47.34 28.53
CA VAL A 6 -69.67 -48.16 28.55
C VAL A 6 -68.59 -47.33 27.82
N ALA A 7 -67.47 -47.08 28.49
CA ALA A 7 -66.31 -46.42 27.91
C ALA A 7 -65.36 -47.50 27.40
N THR A 8 -65.08 -47.48 26.11
CA THR A 8 -64.02 -48.27 25.43
C THR A 8 -62.72 -47.46 25.41
N ALA A 9 -61.71 -47.96 26.05
CA ALA A 9 -60.36 -47.37 26.00
C ALA A 9 -59.61 -47.90 24.75
N SER A 10 -59.25 -46.99 23.87
CA SER A 10 -58.38 -47.30 22.71
C SER A 10 -56.96 -46.92 23.06
N THR A 11 -56.10 -47.91 23.13
CA THR A 11 -54.64 -47.78 23.37
C THR A 11 -53.94 -47.42 22.04
N ALA A 12 -53.46 -46.19 21.91
CA ALA A 12 -52.66 -45.75 20.75
C ALA A 12 -51.20 -46.06 21.02
N LEU A 13 -50.64 -46.95 20.19
CA LEU A 13 -49.20 -47.29 20.16
C LEU A 13 -48.45 -46.20 19.40
N VAL A 14 -47.65 -45.34 20.09
CA VAL A 14 -46.77 -44.34 19.50
C VAL A 14 -45.45 -45.00 19.14
N LEU A 15 -45.26 -45.26 17.84
CA LEU A 15 -43.94 -45.62 17.26
C LEU A 15 -43.10 -44.36 17.14
N GLY A 16 -42.14 -44.23 18.06
CA GLY A 16 -41.11 -43.17 17.99
C GLY A 16 -40.06 -43.49 16.95
N THR A 17 -40.10 -42.79 15.79
CA THR A 17 -38.97 -42.80 14.84
C THR A 17 -37.89 -41.85 15.33
N ALA A 18 -36.77 -42.38 15.88
CA ALA A 18 -35.57 -41.64 16.17
C ALA A 18 -34.90 -41.24 14.85
N ALA A 19 -35.07 -39.97 14.44
CA ALA A 19 -34.32 -39.38 13.34
C ALA A 19 -32.86 -39.15 13.80
N LEU A 20 -31.95 -39.97 13.32
CA LEU A 20 -30.51 -39.79 13.51
C LEU A 20 -30.04 -38.62 12.63
N LEU A 21 -29.93 -37.43 13.23
CA LEU A 21 -29.31 -36.26 12.58
C LEU A 21 -27.80 -36.56 12.45
N LEU A 22 -27.40 -37.02 11.29
CA LEU A 22 -26.00 -37.04 10.84
C LEU A 22 -25.60 -35.56 10.63
N ALA A 23 -24.93 -34.98 11.63
CA ALA A 23 -24.21 -33.72 11.47
C ALA A 23 -23.08 -33.98 10.47
N THR A 24 -23.33 -33.65 9.20
CA THR A 24 -22.25 -33.51 8.23
C THR A 24 -21.45 -32.26 8.65
N SER A 25 -20.34 -32.50 9.37
CA SER A 25 -19.27 -31.51 9.46
C SER A 25 -18.75 -31.27 8.05
N GLY A 26 -19.39 -30.32 7.34
CA GLY A 26 -18.84 -29.79 6.11
C GLY A 26 -17.47 -29.21 6.46
N ALA A 27 -16.41 -29.92 6.07
CA ALA A 27 -15.09 -29.31 6.02
C ALA A 27 -15.26 -28.08 5.12
N ARG A 28 -15.19 -26.90 5.76
CA ARG A 28 -15.07 -25.64 5.06
C ARG A 28 -13.75 -25.79 4.32
N ALA A 29 -13.78 -25.99 3.00
CA ALA A 29 -12.58 -25.86 2.21
C ALA A 29 -12.02 -24.47 2.58
N ASP A 30 -10.84 -24.44 3.18
CA ASP A 30 -10.11 -23.19 3.34
C ASP A 30 -10.03 -22.58 1.94
N ALA A 31 -10.79 -21.51 1.72
CA ALA A 31 -10.61 -20.70 0.53
C ALA A 31 -9.12 -20.34 0.55
N ALA A 32 -8.39 -20.76 -0.48
CA ALA A 32 -6.99 -20.38 -0.60
C ALA A 32 -6.91 -18.87 -0.41
N ALA A 33 -6.08 -18.42 0.53
CA ALA A 33 -5.90 -17.01 0.79
C ALA A 33 -5.51 -16.34 -0.54
N GLU A 34 -6.12 -15.19 -0.84
CA GLU A 34 -5.75 -14.43 -2.04
C GLU A 34 -4.25 -14.09 -1.98
N PRO A 35 -3.53 -14.14 -3.11
CA PRO A 35 -2.12 -13.78 -3.12
C PRO A 35 -1.95 -12.30 -2.70
N PRO A 36 -0.84 -11.95 -2.02
CA PRO A 36 -0.59 -10.58 -1.62
C PRO A 36 -0.53 -9.64 -2.83
N ALA A 37 -1.00 -8.40 -2.67
CA ALA A 37 -0.84 -7.38 -3.68
C ALA A 37 0.65 -7.13 -3.99
N VAL A 38 1.00 -6.96 -5.26
CA VAL A 38 2.36 -6.63 -5.68
C VAL A 38 2.43 -5.16 -6.04
N ILE A 39 3.32 -4.42 -5.37
CA ILE A 39 3.47 -2.99 -5.51
C ILE A 39 4.83 -2.67 -6.12
N ALA A 40 4.84 -1.99 -7.28
CA ALA A 40 6.05 -1.54 -7.95
C ALA A 40 6.66 -0.36 -7.18
N HIS A 41 7.76 -0.61 -6.44
CA HIS A 41 8.49 0.35 -5.61
C HIS A 41 9.13 1.44 -6.46
N ARG A 42 8.67 2.69 -6.32
CA ARG A 42 9.08 3.83 -7.14
C ARG A 42 8.83 3.61 -8.64
N GLY A 43 7.74 2.88 -8.96
CA GLY A 43 7.53 2.24 -10.24
C GLY A 43 8.32 0.95 -10.38
N ALA A 44 8.48 0.43 -11.60
CA ALA A 44 9.29 -0.78 -11.83
C ALA A 44 10.80 -0.44 -11.82
N SER A 45 11.33 -0.03 -10.66
CA SER A 45 12.62 0.64 -10.51
C SER A 45 13.85 -0.24 -10.78
N ALA A 46 13.71 -1.56 -10.88
CA ALA A 46 14.79 -2.41 -11.38
C ALA A 46 14.94 -2.36 -12.92
N TYR A 47 13.99 -1.77 -13.64
CA TYR A 47 13.90 -1.80 -15.11
C TYR A 47 13.83 -0.41 -15.75
N ALA A 48 13.52 0.62 -14.97
CA ALA A 48 13.45 2.01 -15.39
C ALA A 48 13.89 2.94 -14.23
N PRO A 49 14.32 4.18 -14.49
CA PRO A 49 14.78 5.08 -13.43
C PRO A 49 13.66 5.35 -12.42
N GLU A 50 13.97 5.12 -11.15
CA GLU A 50 13.02 5.24 -10.02
C GLU A 50 12.29 6.58 -10.00
N ASN A 51 11.03 6.58 -9.57
CA ASN A 51 10.22 7.79 -9.38
C ASN A 51 10.01 8.65 -10.64
N THR A 52 10.24 8.09 -11.84
CA THR A 52 9.96 8.76 -13.13
C THR A 52 8.68 8.23 -13.77
N LEU A 53 8.16 8.97 -14.77
CA LEU A 53 7.02 8.49 -15.55
C LEU A 53 7.36 7.19 -16.31
N ALA A 54 8.61 7.05 -16.77
CA ALA A 54 9.08 5.82 -17.43
C ALA A 54 9.02 4.59 -16.53
N ALA A 55 9.19 4.74 -15.20
CA ALA A 55 9.05 3.63 -14.26
C ALA A 55 7.57 3.24 -14.04
N ILE A 56 6.63 4.18 -14.17
CA ILE A 56 5.19 3.91 -14.21
C ILE A 56 4.83 3.13 -15.48
N ASP A 57 5.27 3.61 -16.66
CA ASP A 57 5.06 2.95 -17.95
C ASP A 57 5.55 1.50 -17.89
N LYS A 58 6.74 1.28 -17.33
CA LYS A 58 7.32 -0.05 -17.20
C LYS A 58 6.50 -0.95 -16.26
N ALA A 59 5.98 -0.42 -15.16
CA ALA A 59 5.08 -1.18 -14.28
C ALA A 59 3.77 -1.55 -15.00
N ALA A 60 3.20 -0.64 -15.79
CA ALA A 60 2.01 -0.90 -16.63
C ALA A 60 2.28 -1.96 -17.70
N GLU A 61 3.41 -1.88 -18.41
CA GLU A 61 3.84 -2.90 -19.39
C GLU A 61 3.95 -4.29 -18.77
N LEU A 62 4.39 -4.37 -17.51
CA LEU A 62 4.47 -5.63 -16.75
C LEU A 62 3.13 -6.09 -16.18
N GLY A 63 2.04 -5.33 -16.38
CA GLY A 63 0.71 -5.66 -15.90
C GLY A 63 0.56 -5.49 -14.38
N ILE A 64 1.27 -4.55 -13.78
CA ILE A 64 1.24 -4.28 -12.34
C ILE A 64 0.24 -3.16 -12.04
N ASP A 65 -0.73 -3.45 -11.19
CA ASP A 65 -1.80 -2.52 -10.84
C ASP A 65 -1.35 -1.43 -9.85
N TRP A 66 -0.42 -1.72 -8.95
CA TRP A 66 0.02 -0.81 -7.91
C TRP A 66 1.41 -0.24 -8.20
N VAL A 67 1.52 1.08 -8.13
CA VAL A 67 2.81 1.77 -8.10
C VAL A 67 2.96 2.51 -6.77
N GLU A 68 4.19 2.61 -6.31
CA GLU A 68 4.55 3.39 -5.14
C GLU A 68 5.42 4.57 -5.57
N ASN A 69 5.38 5.67 -4.83
CA ASN A 69 6.21 6.84 -5.04
C ASN A 69 6.55 7.58 -3.74
N ASP A 70 7.58 8.44 -3.82
CA ASP A 70 8.07 9.27 -2.71
C ASP A 70 7.85 10.76 -2.99
N VAL A 71 7.17 11.48 -2.09
CA VAL A 71 6.85 12.90 -2.27
C VAL A 71 7.70 13.77 -1.37
N GLN A 72 8.31 14.81 -1.97
CA GLN A 72 9.05 15.87 -1.27
C GLN A 72 8.65 17.24 -1.81
N ARG A 73 9.14 18.33 -1.18
CA ARG A 73 8.77 19.70 -1.55
C ARG A 73 9.98 20.53 -1.96
N THR A 74 9.84 21.26 -3.04
CA THR A 74 10.82 22.22 -3.54
C THR A 74 10.87 23.50 -2.68
N LYS A 75 11.87 24.36 -2.95
CA LYS A 75 12.03 25.67 -2.30
C LYS A 75 10.82 26.59 -2.47
N ASP A 76 10.17 26.54 -3.63
CA ASP A 76 9.02 27.39 -4.00
C ASP A 76 7.67 26.72 -3.75
N GLY A 77 7.65 25.55 -3.06
CA GLY A 77 6.42 24.91 -2.57
C GLY A 77 5.80 23.91 -3.51
N GLU A 78 6.43 23.57 -4.67
CA GLU A 78 5.93 22.51 -5.55
C GLU A 78 6.26 21.14 -4.97
N LEU A 79 5.31 20.20 -5.08
CA LEU A 79 5.54 18.80 -4.70
C LEU A 79 6.16 18.05 -5.87
N VAL A 80 7.30 17.39 -5.63
CA VAL A 80 8.04 16.58 -6.60
C VAL A 80 8.17 15.15 -6.13
N VAL A 81 8.37 14.22 -7.07
CA VAL A 81 8.49 12.79 -6.77
C VAL A 81 9.95 12.39 -6.82
N LEU A 82 10.55 12.16 -5.65
CA LEU A 82 11.96 11.82 -5.45
C LEU A 82 12.19 11.21 -4.07
N HIS A 83 12.99 10.14 -3.98
CA HIS A 83 13.23 9.45 -2.71
C HIS A 83 14.17 10.21 -1.77
N ASP A 84 15.37 10.54 -2.23
CA ASP A 84 16.41 11.14 -1.39
C ASP A 84 16.09 12.62 -1.14
N ASP A 85 16.53 13.15 -0.01
CA ASP A 85 16.45 14.60 0.27
C ASP A 85 17.49 15.40 -0.55
N SER A 86 18.33 14.72 -1.33
CA SER A 86 19.31 15.28 -2.26
C SER A 86 19.06 14.80 -3.69
N LEU A 87 19.27 15.68 -4.65
CA LEU A 87 19.13 15.43 -6.09
C LEU A 87 20.31 14.64 -6.68
N ALA A 88 21.43 14.48 -5.94
CA ALA A 88 22.70 14.03 -6.49
C ALA A 88 22.70 12.59 -7.03
N ARG A 89 22.02 11.65 -6.37
CA ARG A 89 22.09 10.23 -6.74
C ARG A 89 21.35 9.90 -8.04
N THR A 90 20.25 10.56 -8.30
CA THR A 90 19.32 10.21 -9.37
C THR A 90 19.13 11.31 -10.41
N THR A 91 20.00 12.32 -10.40
CA THR A 91 20.01 13.40 -11.42
C THR A 91 21.42 13.86 -11.76
N ASP A 92 21.53 14.64 -12.82
CA ASP A 92 22.76 15.34 -13.25
C ASP A 92 22.97 16.68 -12.54
N VAL A 93 22.43 16.87 -11.34
CA VAL A 93 22.48 18.15 -10.62
C VAL A 93 23.89 18.65 -10.36
N GLU A 94 24.85 17.77 -10.20
CA GLU A 94 26.26 18.11 -9.99
C GLU A 94 26.87 18.82 -11.20
N ASP A 95 26.46 18.44 -12.40
CA ASP A 95 26.91 19.05 -13.66
C ASP A 95 26.13 20.34 -13.96
N VAL A 96 24.79 20.36 -13.72
CA VAL A 96 23.94 21.52 -14.03
C VAL A 96 24.12 22.64 -12.99
N PHE A 97 24.40 22.30 -11.72
CA PHE A 97 24.53 23.25 -10.61
C PHE A 97 25.75 22.93 -9.71
N PRO A 98 26.99 22.90 -10.24
CA PRO A 98 28.16 22.39 -9.54
C PRO A 98 28.52 23.13 -8.24
N GLY A 99 28.11 24.40 -8.11
CA GLY A 99 28.42 25.22 -6.93
C GLY A 99 27.37 25.17 -5.82
N ARG A 100 26.39 24.26 -5.88
CA ARG A 100 25.23 24.27 -4.96
C ARG A 100 25.11 23.04 -4.06
N ALA A 101 26.23 22.29 -3.88
CA ALA A 101 26.25 21.19 -2.91
C ALA A 101 25.71 21.64 -1.53
N PRO A 102 25.02 20.78 -0.78
CA PRO A 102 24.76 19.34 -0.98
C PRO A 102 23.50 19.00 -1.82
N TRP A 103 23.04 19.87 -2.67
CA TRP A 103 21.94 19.70 -3.64
C TRP A 103 20.63 19.21 -3.01
N LYS A 104 20.24 19.77 -1.87
CA LYS A 104 18.99 19.38 -1.21
C LYS A 104 17.77 19.82 -2.01
N VAL A 105 16.78 18.96 -2.14
CA VAL A 105 15.52 19.22 -2.88
C VAL A 105 14.90 20.55 -2.44
N LYS A 106 14.81 20.80 -1.14
CA LYS A 106 14.24 22.02 -0.56
C LYS A 106 14.97 23.33 -0.87
N ASP A 107 16.17 23.26 -1.44
CA ASP A 107 16.99 24.43 -1.78
C ASP A 107 16.86 24.81 -3.27
N PHE A 108 16.13 24.00 -4.06
CA PHE A 108 15.90 24.21 -5.50
C PHE A 108 14.43 24.51 -5.77
N THR A 109 14.17 25.41 -6.71
CA THR A 109 12.82 25.65 -7.24
C THR A 109 12.40 24.53 -8.18
N ALA A 110 11.08 24.37 -8.39
CA ALA A 110 10.55 23.43 -9.35
C ALA A 110 11.11 23.67 -10.77
N ALA A 111 11.28 24.93 -11.18
CA ALA A 111 11.85 25.29 -12.48
C ALA A 111 13.33 24.86 -12.61
N GLU A 112 14.10 24.91 -11.54
CA GLU A 112 15.50 24.43 -11.52
C GLU A 112 15.52 22.89 -11.61
N ILE A 113 14.70 22.18 -10.83
CA ILE A 113 14.60 20.72 -10.85
C ILE A 113 14.13 20.20 -12.22
N ALA A 114 13.20 20.89 -12.87
CA ALA A 114 12.70 20.51 -14.19
C ALA A 114 13.79 20.53 -15.30
N ARG A 115 14.95 21.14 -15.05
CA ARG A 115 16.09 21.15 -15.99
C ARG A 115 16.92 19.88 -15.92
N LEU A 116 16.84 19.14 -14.81
CA LEU A 116 17.71 18.00 -14.51
C LEU A 116 17.33 16.77 -15.33
N ASP A 117 18.33 16.01 -15.74
CA ASP A 117 18.16 14.66 -16.27
C ASP A 117 18.09 13.68 -15.10
N ALA A 118 16.97 12.97 -15.00
CA ALA A 118 16.72 11.96 -13.97
C ALA A 118 16.75 10.53 -14.53
N GLY A 119 17.23 10.33 -15.75
CA GLY A 119 17.22 9.02 -16.42
C GLY A 119 18.61 8.48 -16.76
N SER A 120 19.52 9.33 -17.22
CA SER A 120 20.84 8.92 -17.72
C SER A 120 21.72 8.21 -16.69
N TRP A 121 21.52 8.47 -15.40
CA TRP A 121 22.23 7.77 -14.32
C TRP A 121 21.88 6.27 -14.26
N PHE A 122 20.65 5.92 -14.68
CA PHE A 122 20.15 4.55 -14.71
C PHE A 122 20.61 3.82 -15.99
N ASP A 123 20.29 4.39 -17.14
CA ASP A 123 20.69 3.89 -18.45
C ASP A 123 20.61 5.02 -19.48
N PRO A 124 21.57 5.16 -20.43
CA PRO A 124 21.52 6.17 -21.49
C PRO A 124 20.24 6.16 -22.33
N ALA A 125 19.53 5.02 -22.41
CA ALA A 125 18.25 4.93 -23.11
C ALA A 125 17.15 5.81 -22.47
N TYR A 126 17.32 6.19 -21.20
CA TYR A 126 16.38 7.06 -20.47
C TYR A 126 16.88 8.52 -20.39
N ALA A 127 17.89 8.89 -21.18
CA ALA A 127 18.35 10.27 -21.23
C ALA A 127 17.21 11.24 -21.52
N GLY A 128 17.15 12.31 -20.73
CA GLY A 128 16.07 13.30 -20.82
C GLY A 128 14.82 13.01 -19.98
N ALA A 129 14.72 11.86 -19.30
CA ALA A 129 13.70 11.67 -18.27
C ALA A 129 13.83 12.74 -17.18
N ARG A 130 12.71 13.16 -16.58
CA ARG A 130 12.66 14.28 -15.63
C ARG A 130 12.17 13.82 -14.28
N VAL A 131 12.54 14.57 -13.23
CA VAL A 131 11.86 14.49 -11.93
C VAL A 131 10.44 15.03 -12.13
N PRO A 132 9.38 14.23 -11.96
CA PRO A 132 8.02 14.71 -12.16
C PRO A 132 7.54 15.51 -10.94
N THR A 133 6.64 16.46 -11.16
CA THR A 133 5.80 16.98 -10.07
C THR A 133 4.83 15.89 -9.63
N LEU A 134 4.32 15.98 -8.40
CA LEU A 134 3.27 15.07 -7.93
C LEU A 134 2.05 15.10 -8.86
N GLN A 135 1.66 16.29 -9.34
CA GLN A 135 0.56 16.44 -10.29
C GLN A 135 0.79 15.63 -11.58
N GLN A 136 1.98 15.74 -12.16
CA GLN A 136 2.33 14.97 -13.37
C GLN A 136 2.29 13.47 -13.11
N TYR A 137 2.82 13.05 -11.95
CA TYR A 137 2.90 11.64 -11.56
C TYR A 137 1.49 11.02 -11.41
N VAL A 138 0.61 11.65 -10.62
CA VAL A 138 -0.74 11.09 -10.37
C VAL A 138 -1.61 11.07 -11.64
N ARG A 139 -1.46 12.03 -12.54
CA ARG A 139 -2.11 12.02 -13.87
C ARG A 139 -1.62 10.85 -14.72
N HIS A 140 -0.34 10.53 -14.64
CA HIS A 140 0.23 9.43 -15.40
C HIS A 140 -0.20 8.07 -14.86
N VAL A 141 -0.24 7.92 -13.53
CA VAL A 141 -0.81 6.74 -12.86
C VAL A 141 -2.28 6.53 -13.25
N GLU A 142 -3.07 7.62 -13.28
CA GLU A 142 -4.48 7.56 -13.71
C GLU A 142 -4.62 7.18 -15.18
N HIS A 143 -3.74 7.68 -16.06
CA HIS A 143 -3.72 7.32 -17.48
C HIS A 143 -3.59 5.81 -17.71
N HIS A 144 -2.81 5.13 -16.87
CA HIS A 144 -2.66 3.67 -16.89
C HIS A 144 -3.69 2.93 -16.02
N HIS A 145 -4.66 3.63 -15.41
CA HIS A 145 -5.65 3.06 -14.49
C HIS A 145 -5.03 2.30 -13.30
N GLN A 146 -3.79 2.62 -12.96
CA GLN A 146 -3.09 2.00 -11.83
C GLN A 146 -3.56 2.58 -10.50
N LYS A 147 -3.16 1.94 -9.42
CA LYS A 147 -3.40 2.32 -8.03
C LYS A 147 -2.12 2.91 -7.45
N LEU A 148 -2.25 3.77 -6.45
CA LEU A 148 -1.13 4.53 -5.88
C LEU A 148 -0.96 4.27 -4.39
N LEU A 149 0.25 3.86 -4.02
CA LEU A 149 0.78 3.89 -2.66
C LEU A 149 1.75 5.08 -2.56
N LEU A 150 1.30 6.20 -1.98
CA LEU A 150 2.05 7.45 -1.92
C LEU A 150 2.78 7.57 -0.58
N GLU A 151 4.12 7.70 -0.61
CA GLU A 151 4.90 7.99 0.59
C GLU A 151 5.16 9.49 0.75
N ILE A 152 4.81 10.06 1.91
CA ILE A 152 5.27 11.39 2.32
C ILE A 152 6.64 11.24 2.98
N LYS A 153 7.69 11.69 2.24
CA LYS A 153 9.09 11.58 2.68
C LYS A 153 9.46 12.73 3.60
N ASN A 154 10.23 12.38 4.64
CA ASN A 154 10.87 13.34 5.52
C ASN A 154 9.97 14.53 5.93
N PRO A 155 8.70 14.30 6.39
CA PRO A 155 7.75 15.39 6.65
C PRO A 155 8.28 16.43 7.62
N GLY A 156 9.19 16.05 8.52
CA GLY A 156 9.86 16.99 9.42
C GLY A 156 10.71 18.07 8.75
N LEU A 157 11.01 17.93 7.44
CA LEU A 157 11.67 18.97 6.63
C LEU A 157 10.69 19.97 6.01
N TYR A 158 9.40 19.64 6.00
CA TYR A 158 8.39 20.30 5.16
C TYR A 158 7.09 20.52 5.94
N ASP A 159 7.04 21.53 6.76
CA ASP A 159 5.84 21.85 7.55
C ASP A 159 4.60 21.97 6.65
N GLY A 160 3.55 21.17 6.94
CA GLY A 160 2.28 21.13 6.23
C GLY A 160 2.25 20.34 4.93
N ILE A 161 3.29 19.55 4.59
CA ILE A 161 3.36 18.77 3.35
C ILE A 161 2.17 17.78 3.20
N GLU A 162 1.60 17.29 4.30
CA GLU A 162 0.45 16.39 4.30
C GLU A 162 -0.77 17.05 3.64
N ARG A 163 -1.06 18.29 4.06
CA ARG A 163 -2.19 19.06 3.52
C ARG A 163 -1.96 19.50 2.09
N GLU A 164 -0.72 19.83 1.73
CA GLU A 164 -0.33 20.16 0.36
C GLU A 164 -0.50 18.94 -0.54
N THR A 165 -0.05 17.75 -0.09
CA THR A 165 -0.25 16.47 -0.80
C THR A 165 -1.72 16.17 -1.00
N LEU A 166 -2.54 16.24 0.04
CA LEU A 166 -3.99 16.04 -0.05
C LEU A 166 -4.65 17.05 -1.00
N LYS A 167 -4.17 18.30 -1.02
CA LYS A 167 -4.68 19.32 -1.95
C LYS A 167 -4.38 18.98 -3.43
N VAL A 168 -3.18 18.50 -3.74
CA VAL A 168 -2.84 18.05 -5.10
C VAL A 168 -3.73 16.85 -5.47
N LEU A 169 -3.83 15.84 -4.60
CA LEU A 169 -4.68 14.67 -4.82
C LEU A 169 -6.16 15.07 -5.04
N ALA A 170 -6.69 16.02 -4.27
CA ALA A 170 -8.06 16.53 -4.44
C ALA A 170 -8.25 17.21 -5.81
N ASN A 171 -7.31 18.06 -6.22
CA ASN A 171 -7.38 18.78 -7.49
C ASN A 171 -7.33 17.85 -8.70
N GLU A 172 -6.66 16.71 -8.56
CA GLU A 172 -6.51 15.69 -9.62
C GLU A 172 -7.58 14.57 -9.53
N GLY A 173 -8.59 14.71 -8.64
CA GLY A 173 -9.70 13.75 -8.51
C GLY A 173 -9.39 12.52 -7.68
N TRP A 174 -8.19 12.37 -7.12
CA TRP A 174 -7.76 11.19 -6.36
C TRP A 174 -8.40 11.05 -4.99
N LEU A 175 -9.14 12.06 -4.51
CA LEU A 175 -9.91 11.99 -3.27
C LEU A 175 -11.40 11.76 -3.49
N ASP A 176 -11.81 11.34 -4.69
CA ASP A 176 -13.17 10.87 -4.94
C ASP A 176 -13.42 9.49 -4.29
N ARG A 177 -14.71 9.10 -4.24
CA ARG A 177 -15.11 7.85 -3.59
C ARG A 177 -14.48 6.59 -4.22
N GLY A 178 -14.21 6.60 -5.52
CA GLY A 178 -13.64 5.45 -6.23
C GLY A 178 -12.18 5.24 -5.86
N HIS A 179 -11.40 6.32 -5.82
CA HIS A 179 -9.98 6.26 -5.48
C HIS A 179 -9.77 5.91 -4.00
N VAL A 180 -10.41 6.62 -3.06
CA VAL A 180 -10.23 6.36 -1.62
C VAL A 180 -10.72 4.98 -1.20
N ALA A 181 -11.68 4.38 -1.93
CA ALA A 181 -12.19 3.06 -1.62
C ALA A 181 -11.20 1.91 -1.92
N GLY A 182 -10.21 2.10 -2.81
CA GLY A 182 -9.34 0.98 -3.17
C GLY A 182 -8.21 1.27 -4.15
N ARG A 183 -7.96 2.55 -4.48
CA ARG A 183 -6.91 2.93 -5.44
C ARG A 183 -5.84 3.87 -4.85
N LEU A 184 -6.03 4.38 -3.64
CA LEU A 184 -5.12 5.30 -2.97
C LEU A 184 -4.83 4.83 -1.55
N ILE A 185 -3.55 4.79 -1.23
CA ILE A 185 -3.04 4.63 0.14
C ILE A 185 -1.95 5.67 0.34
N VAL A 186 -1.94 6.34 1.50
CA VAL A 186 -0.87 7.28 1.88
C VAL A 186 -0.08 6.69 3.02
N GLN A 187 1.25 6.61 2.87
CA GLN A 187 2.14 6.06 3.89
C GLN A 187 3.26 7.02 4.29
N SER A 188 3.85 6.82 5.45
CA SER A 188 5.04 7.55 5.92
C SER A 188 5.74 6.79 7.06
N PHE A 189 7.03 7.04 7.24
CA PHE A 189 7.78 6.66 8.43
C PHE A 189 7.44 7.51 9.67
N SER A 190 6.72 8.61 9.50
CA SER A 190 6.26 9.48 10.59
C SER A 190 4.83 9.14 10.99
N ALA A 191 4.65 8.63 12.20
CA ALA A 191 3.32 8.37 12.76
C ALA A 191 2.48 9.67 12.86
N ASP A 192 3.12 10.80 13.18
CA ASP A 192 2.43 12.10 13.28
C ASP A 192 1.95 12.58 11.90
N SER A 193 2.74 12.35 10.84
CA SER A 193 2.33 12.65 9.46
C SER A 193 1.11 11.84 9.07
N ILE A 194 1.10 10.52 9.34
CA ILE A 194 -0.03 9.63 9.06
C ILE A 194 -1.28 10.03 9.87
N ARG A 195 -1.12 10.38 11.13
CA ARG A 195 -2.21 10.92 11.96
C ARG A 195 -2.78 12.21 11.36
N THR A 196 -1.91 13.12 10.90
CA THR A 196 -2.32 14.36 10.24
C THR A 196 -3.11 14.10 8.95
N VAL A 197 -2.68 13.13 8.13
CA VAL A 197 -3.43 12.72 6.92
C VAL A 197 -4.80 12.17 7.29
N HIS A 198 -4.86 11.24 8.26
CA HIS A 198 -6.12 10.63 8.72
C HIS A 198 -7.08 11.69 9.28
N GLU A 199 -6.62 12.60 10.13
CA GLU A 199 -7.45 13.69 10.69
C GLU A 199 -7.98 14.64 9.60
N ALA A 200 -7.14 14.95 8.59
CA ALA A 200 -7.52 15.86 7.51
C ALA A 200 -8.47 15.21 6.48
N LYS A 201 -8.33 13.91 6.23
CA LYS A 201 -9.13 13.15 5.26
C LYS A 201 -9.34 11.70 5.75
N PRO A 202 -10.29 11.47 6.66
CA PRO A 202 -10.51 10.15 7.28
C PRO A 202 -10.88 9.03 6.31
N ASP A 203 -11.34 9.34 5.10
CA ASP A 203 -11.70 8.34 4.08
C ASP A 203 -10.48 7.75 3.36
N VAL A 204 -9.30 8.40 3.47
CA VAL A 204 -8.07 7.92 2.83
C VAL A 204 -7.46 6.81 3.67
N LYS A 205 -7.21 5.66 3.05
CA LYS A 205 -6.43 4.57 3.66
C LYS A 205 -5.02 5.05 3.96
N THR A 206 -4.51 4.74 5.14
CA THR A 206 -3.18 5.14 5.57
C THR A 206 -2.33 3.95 6.00
N GLY A 207 -1.00 4.08 5.85
CA GLY A 207 -0.01 3.07 6.22
C GLY A 207 1.15 3.66 7.03
N PHE A 208 1.53 3.02 8.12
CA PHE A 208 2.72 3.39 8.88
C PHE A 208 3.91 2.51 8.47
N LEU A 209 4.96 3.14 7.94
CA LEU A 209 6.22 2.46 7.62
C LEU A 209 7.03 2.24 8.88
N GLY A 210 7.07 1.01 9.37
CA GLY A 210 7.79 0.65 10.57
C GLY A 210 7.30 -0.66 11.19
N THR A 211 7.94 -1.03 12.32
CA THR A 211 7.62 -2.25 13.06
C THR A 211 7.34 -1.91 14.52
N PRO A 212 6.18 -1.30 14.83
CA PRO A 212 5.80 -1.03 16.22
C PRO A 212 5.71 -2.35 17.00
N SER A 213 5.93 -2.29 18.31
CA SER A 213 5.72 -3.45 19.16
C SER A 213 4.25 -3.87 19.16
N VAL A 214 3.95 -5.15 19.39
CA VAL A 214 2.57 -5.64 19.48
C VAL A 214 1.76 -4.88 20.53
N ALA A 215 2.41 -4.45 21.63
CA ALA A 215 1.77 -3.66 22.67
C ALA A 215 1.30 -2.27 22.19
N ASP A 216 1.97 -1.70 21.19
CA ASP A 216 1.68 -0.37 20.67
C ASP A 216 0.65 -0.40 19.52
N LEU A 217 0.36 -1.57 18.92
CA LEU A 217 -0.53 -1.69 17.75
C LEU A 217 -1.92 -1.07 17.97
N GLN A 218 -2.45 -1.15 19.21
CA GLN A 218 -3.74 -0.51 19.53
C GLN A 218 -3.73 1.01 19.36
N GLU A 219 -2.58 1.66 19.60
CA GLU A 219 -2.43 3.10 19.37
C GLU A 219 -2.41 3.41 17.87
N TYR A 220 -1.65 2.64 17.09
CA TYR A 220 -1.56 2.81 15.63
C TYR A 220 -2.90 2.54 14.94
N ALA A 221 -3.66 1.53 15.37
CA ALA A 221 -4.97 1.17 14.84
C ALA A 221 -6.03 2.30 14.93
N ARG A 222 -5.74 3.38 15.65
CA ARG A 222 -6.64 4.55 15.73
C ARG A 222 -6.56 5.46 14.52
N PHE A 223 -5.46 5.42 13.77
CA PHE A 223 -5.20 6.36 12.68
C PHE A 223 -4.51 5.75 11.45
N THR A 224 -4.25 4.44 11.44
CA THR A 224 -3.69 3.77 10.26
C THR A 224 -4.40 2.46 9.97
N ASP A 225 -4.48 2.09 8.70
CA ASP A 225 -5.07 0.83 8.22
C ASP A 225 -4.01 -0.22 7.94
N GLN A 226 -2.73 0.20 7.86
CA GLN A 226 -1.62 -0.68 7.52
C GLN A 226 -0.43 -0.45 8.43
N ILE A 227 0.26 -1.55 8.76
CA ILE A 227 1.60 -1.54 9.33
C ILE A 227 2.53 -2.13 8.27
N ASN A 228 3.49 -1.31 7.81
CA ASN A 228 4.35 -1.63 6.68
C ASN A 228 5.82 -1.82 7.13
N PRO A 229 6.19 -2.98 7.70
CA PRO A 229 7.54 -3.27 8.16
C PRO A 229 8.48 -3.66 7.02
N SER A 230 9.79 -3.48 7.23
CA SER A 230 10.80 -4.15 6.40
C SER A 230 10.61 -5.67 6.47
N HIS A 231 10.87 -6.37 5.34
CA HIS A 231 10.76 -7.84 5.26
C HIS A 231 11.65 -8.59 6.26
N LEU A 232 12.65 -7.91 6.84
CA LEU A 232 13.51 -8.45 7.89
C LEU A 232 12.81 -8.43 9.27
N GLY A 233 11.80 -7.59 9.46
CA GLY A 233 11.01 -7.46 10.70
C GLY A 233 9.70 -8.25 10.67
N VAL A 234 9.44 -9.07 9.64
CA VAL A 234 8.17 -9.79 9.45
C VAL A 234 8.30 -11.26 9.85
N SER A 235 7.26 -11.77 10.49
CA SER A 235 7.06 -13.19 10.81
C SER A 235 5.57 -13.51 10.83
N THR A 236 5.20 -14.79 10.72
CA THR A 236 3.81 -15.23 10.84
C THR A 236 3.16 -14.74 12.14
N GLY A 237 3.89 -14.79 13.26
CA GLY A 237 3.39 -14.33 14.55
C GLY A 237 3.12 -12.82 14.59
N TYR A 238 3.99 -12.03 13.96
CA TYR A 238 3.80 -10.57 13.87
C TYR A 238 2.63 -10.20 12.96
N VAL A 239 2.54 -10.79 11.78
CA VAL A 239 1.41 -10.57 10.84
C VAL A 239 0.08 -10.93 11.50
N SER A 240 0.00 -12.11 12.12
CA SER A 240 -1.21 -12.53 12.85
C SER A 240 -1.57 -11.57 14.00
N ALA A 241 -0.58 -11.02 14.71
CA ALA A 241 -0.83 -10.02 15.74
C ALA A 241 -1.39 -8.71 15.16
N VAL A 242 -0.82 -8.22 14.03
CA VAL A 242 -1.31 -7.01 13.34
C VAL A 242 -2.75 -7.21 12.87
N HIS A 243 -3.07 -8.33 12.22
CA HIS A 243 -4.43 -8.67 11.76
C HIS A 243 -5.45 -8.78 12.91
N GLY A 244 -5.01 -8.97 14.15
CA GLY A 244 -5.87 -8.98 15.34
C GLY A 244 -6.43 -7.61 15.73
N PHE A 245 -5.95 -6.52 15.15
CA PHE A 245 -6.42 -5.16 15.41
C PHE A 245 -7.28 -4.64 14.27
N THR A 246 -8.24 -3.79 14.61
CA THR A 246 -9.15 -3.17 13.64
C THR A 246 -8.75 -1.72 13.42
N GLY A 247 -8.50 -1.34 12.17
CA GLY A 247 -8.13 0.00 11.77
C GLY A 247 -9.33 0.96 11.67
N PRO A 248 -9.10 2.23 11.31
CA PRO A 248 -10.11 3.29 11.30
C PRO A 248 -11.30 2.98 10.38
N HIS A 249 -11.10 2.24 9.30
CA HIS A 249 -12.16 1.86 8.37
C HIS A 249 -12.94 0.60 8.78
N GLY A 250 -12.77 0.11 10.02
CA GLY A 250 -13.50 -1.02 10.57
C GLY A 250 -13.09 -2.39 10.00
N LYS A 251 -11.90 -2.48 9.39
CA LYS A 251 -11.31 -3.70 8.85
C LYS A 251 -10.07 -4.09 9.66
N PRO A 252 -9.66 -5.36 9.66
CA PRO A 252 -8.35 -5.74 10.20
C PRO A 252 -7.24 -4.87 9.60
N LEU A 253 -6.21 -4.55 10.41
CA LEU A 253 -4.99 -3.93 9.90
C LEU A 253 -4.34 -4.85 8.88
N GLU A 254 -3.82 -4.27 7.80
CA GLU A 254 -3.07 -4.97 6.76
C GLU A 254 -1.56 -4.86 7.01
N VAL A 255 -0.78 -5.79 6.45
CA VAL A 255 0.69 -5.76 6.47
C VAL A 255 1.23 -5.71 5.05
N PHE A 256 1.83 -4.58 4.68
CA PHE A 256 2.63 -4.48 3.45
C PHE A 256 4.11 -4.50 3.83
N THR A 257 4.92 -5.27 3.10
CA THR A 257 6.34 -5.41 3.44
C THR A 257 7.27 -5.01 2.30
N TRP A 258 8.44 -4.47 2.63
CA TRP A 258 9.41 -3.88 1.70
C TRP A 258 10.86 -4.19 2.10
N THR A 259 11.85 -4.05 1.25
CA THR A 259 11.78 -4.18 -0.21
C THR A 259 12.18 -5.61 -0.53
N VAL A 260 11.38 -6.32 -1.32
CA VAL A 260 11.55 -7.75 -1.61
C VAL A 260 11.80 -7.92 -3.11
N ASP A 261 13.01 -8.31 -3.50
CA ASP A 261 13.44 -8.32 -4.90
C ASP A 261 13.80 -9.71 -5.44
N ASP A 262 13.49 -10.77 -4.69
CA ASP A 262 13.73 -12.14 -5.11
C ASP A 262 12.56 -13.08 -4.80
N ALA A 263 12.40 -14.11 -5.63
CA ALA A 263 11.31 -15.06 -5.56
C ALA A 263 11.28 -15.89 -4.26
N GLN A 264 12.42 -16.17 -3.65
CA GLN A 264 12.48 -16.97 -2.43
C GLN A 264 11.95 -16.16 -1.24
N THR A 265 12.41 -14.91 -1.10
CA THR A 265 11.93 -13.99 -0.08
C THR A 265 10.44 -13.68 -0.27
N ALA A 266 10.00 -13.47 -1.54
CA ALA A 266 8.59 -13.24 -1.86
C ALA A 266 7.69 -14.38 -1.37
N ARG A 267 7.99 -15.62 -1.72
CA ARG A 267 7.26 -16.80 -1.23
C ARG A 267 7.29 -16.92 0.29
N ARG A 268 8.43 -16.62 0.90
CA ARG A 268 8.57 -16.67 2.37
C ARG A 268 7.64 -15.69 3.06
N VAL A 269 7.63 -14.41 2.65
CA VAL A 269 6.79 -13.40 3.29
C VAL A 269 5.30 -13.57 2.96
N ALA A 270 4.98 -14.02 1.73
CA ALA A 270 3.61 -14.45 1.38
C ALA A 270 3.13 -15.58 2.31
N GLY A 271 3.99 -16.57 2.59
CA GLY A 271 3.71 -17.65 3.54
C GLY A 271 3.54 -17.17 5.01
N TYR A 272 3.94 -15.95 5.34
CA TYR A 272 3.64 -15.32 6.64
C TYR A 272 2.25 -14.67 6.67
N GLY A 273 1.58 -14.54 5.53
CA GLY A 273 0.25 -13.98 5.38
C GLY A 273 0.23 -12.45 5.22
N VAL A 274 1.29 -11.84 4.67
CA VAL A 274 1.29 -10.41 4.36
C VAL A 274 0.27 -10.09 3.25
N ASP A 275 -0.33 -8.90 3.30
CA ASP A 275 -1.37 -8.45 2.36
C ASP A 275 -0.77 -7.77 1.12
N GLY A 276 0.46 -7.28 1.22
CA GLY A 276 1.17 -6.66 0.10
C GLY A 276 2.68 -6.78 0.18
N ILE A 277 3.32 -6.76 -1.01
CA ILE A 277 4.78 -6.84 -1.16
C ILE A 277 5.23 -5.71 -2.08
N ILE A 278 6.05 -4.81 -1.53
CA ILE A 278 6.66 -3.67 -2.23
C ILE A 278 8.02 -4.11 -2.75
N THR A 279 8.25 -3.96 -4.07
CA THR A 279 9.39 -4.55 -4.78
C THR A 279 9.88 -3.70 -5.94
N ASN A 280 11.19 -3.72 -6.20
CA ASN A 280 11.79 -3.14 -7.41
C ASN A 280 11.59 -4.06 -8.65
N LYS A 281 11.28 -5.36 -8.43
CA LYS A 281 11.13 -6.39 -9.49
C LYS A 281 9.72 -7.00 -9.45
N PRO A 282 8.69 -6.22 -9.82
CA PRO A 282 7.31 -6.61 -9.56
C PRO A 282 6.87 -7.86 -10.34
N ASP A 283 7.39 -8.11 -11.54
CA ASP A 283 7.16 -9.33 -12.32
C ASP A 283 7.71 -10.58 -11.61
N VAL A 284 8.94 -10.52 -11.07
CA VAL A 284 9.57 -11.62 -10.34
C VAL A 284 8.76 -11.98 -9.09
N VAL A 285 8.30 -10.97 -8.36
CA VAL A 285 7.52 -11.18 -7.13
C VAL A 285 6.12 -11.69 -7.45
N ARG A 286 5.42 -11.11 -8.43
CA ARG A 286 4.11 -11.59 -8.88
C ARG A 286 4.17 -13.07 -9.27
N ASP A 287 5.09 -13.44 -10.17
CA ASP A 287 5.25 -14.80 -10.63
C ASP A 287 5.59 -15.78 -9.50
N ALA A 288 6.24 -15.30 -8.45
CA ALA A 288 6.59 -16.13 -7.29
C ALA A 288 5.40 -16.40 -6.37
N VAL A 289 4.48 -15.43 -6.20
CA VAL A 289 3.34 -15.56 -5.27
C VAL A 289 2.09 -16.14 -5.90
N GLU A 290 1.88 -15.97 -7.23
CA GLU A 290 0.74 -16.56 -7.96
C GLU A 290 0.89 -18.06 -8.23
N ARG A 291 2.12 -18.58 -8.21
CA ARG A 291 2.44 -20.00 -8.46
C ARG A 291 2.67 -20.80 -7.18
N SER A 292 2.36 -20.24 -6.02
CA SER A 292 2.65 -20.83 -4.71
C SER A 292 1.50 -21.70 -4.19
#